data_f1d6621f8246f1197185ff261160baf3
#
_entry.id   f1d6621f8246f1197185ff261160baf3
#
_cell.length_a   1.000
_cell.length_b   1.000
_cell.length_c   1.000
_cell.angle_alpha   90.00
_cell.angle_beta   90.00
_cell.angle_gamma   90.00
#
_symmetry.space_group_name_H-M   'P 1'
#
loop_
_entity.id
_entity.type
_entity.pdbx_description
1 polymer ?
#
loop_
_entity_poly.entity_id
_entity_poly.type
_entity_poly.pdbx_seq_one_letter_code
_entity_poly.pdbx_strand_id
1 'polypeptide(L)'
;MFRSLLAILSLAILAACSSSESAKGPRTVDDVWAEAKKAYDNGEWLDAQSKLDVIKLQYPASQYADDAQFYLAEITFERGEYIMAAFNYSMVRKAYPQSEFVRQAMYKTGVCYDKISLPADRDQENTRKAIQAYSDFQSMFLGDSLALEATRRIRDLRDRLAERNWLIAEHYLNTQVRRAALIHLDAIIDEFPDSKWLEPAILTKLEILYVQERNDDARALIATYRRLVKDPQRSADVDAIERRLP
;
A
#
# COMPACT_ATOMS: atom_id res chain seq x y z
N MET A 1 39.53 -0.97 73.62
CA MET A 1 38.15 -1.27 73.33
C MET A 1 37.63 -0.62 72.00
N PHE A 2 38.12 0.54 71.60
CA PHE A 2 37.68 1.22 70.40
C PHE A 2 38.10 0.58 69.02
N ARG A 3 39.25 -0.16 69.04
CA ARG A 3 39.78 -0.81 67.82
C ARG A 3 39.00 -2.06 67.38
N SER A 4 38.38 -2.75 68.33
CA SER A 4 37.62 -3.98 68.06
C SER A 4 36.18 -3.67 67.49
N LEU A 5 35.60 -2.51 67.79
CA LEU A 5 34.31 -2.11 67.31
C LEU A 5 34.33 -1.65 65.80
N LEU A 6 35.49 -1.07 65.39
CA LEU A 6 35.65 -0.68 63.97
C LEU A 6 35.83 -1.88 63.05
N ALA A 7 36.43 -2.97 63.53
CA ALA A 7 36.60 -4.18 62.70
C ALA A 7 35.31 -4.98 62.52
N ILE A 8 34.39 -4.92 63.46
CA ILE A 8 33.04 -5.57 63.32
C ILE A 8 32.10 -4.76 62.40
N LEU A 9 32.23 -3.46 62.45
CA LEU A 9 31.39 -2.58 61.56
C LEU A 9 31.80 -2.68 60.07
N SER A 10 33.06 -2.89 59.74
CA SER A 10 33.57 -3.08 58.40
C SER A 10 33.18 -4.42 57.77
N LEU A 11 32.95 -5.46 58.60
CA LEU A 11 32.55 -6.80 58.08
C LEU A 11 31.06 -6.88 57.81
N ALA A 12 30.22 -6.05 58.42
CA ALA A 12 28.77 -6.01 58.16
C ALA A 12 28.39 -5.32 56.85
N ILE A 13 29.26 -4.49 56.28
CA ILE A 13 28.99 -3.76 55.03
C ILE A 13 29.23 -4.65 53.77
N LEU A 14 30.03 -5.71 53.89
CA LEU A 14 30.31 -6.66 52.78
C LEU A 14 29.21 -7.71 52.56
N ALA A 15 28.27 -7.86 53.51
CA ALA A 15 27.17 -8.83 53.37
C ALA A 15 25.91 -8.25 52.72
N ALA A 16 25.86 -6.95 52.40
CA ALA A 16 24.65 -6.28 51.89
C ALA A 16 24.56 -6.21 50.33
N CYS A 17 25.53 -6.75 49.58
CA CYS A 17 25.54 -6.76 48.12
C CYS A 17 25.34 -8.15 47.49
N SER A 18 24.69 -9.05 48.21
CA SER A 18 24.24 -10.32 47.63
C SER A 18 22.72 -10.22 47.37
N SER A 19 22.32 -9.31 46.53
CA SER A 19 21.06 -9.50 45.80
C SER A 19 21.29 -10.68 44.88
N SER A 20 20.77 -11.84 45.26
CA SER A 20 20.67 -13.00 44.39
C SER A 20 19.75 -12.66 43.21
N GLU A 21 20.27 -11.98 42.21
CA GLU A 21 19.77 -12.15 40.87
C GLU A 21 19.92 -13.63 40.56
N SER A 22 18.85 -14.39 40.70
CA SER A 22 18.83 -15.77 40.23
C SER A 22 19.30 -15.72 38.78
N ALA A 23 20.48 -16.28 38.52
CA ALA A 23 21.02 -16.38 37.19
C ALA A 23 19.98 -17.17 36.37
N LYS A 24 19.09 -16.45 35.70
CA LYS A 24 18.26 -17.04 34.66
C LYS A 24 19.25 -17.65 33.68
N GLY A 25 19.08 -18.93 33.39
CA GLY A 25 19.84 -19.61 32.34
C GLY A 25 19.90 -18.81 31.04
N PRO A 26 20.74 -19.21 30.11
CA PRO A 26 20.81 -18.51 28.83
C PRO A 26 19.40 -18.35 28.26
N ARG A 27 19.03 -17.12 27.87
CA ARG A 27 17.71 -16.81 27.29
C ARG A 27 17.46 -17.69 26.07
N THR A 28 16.34 -18.40 26.06
CA THR A 28 15.92 -19.20 24.91
C THR A 28 15.20 -18.30 23.89
N VAL A 29 15.07 -18.75 22.66
CA VAL A 29 14.28 -18.03 21.65
C VAL A 29 12.81 -17.91 22.07
N ASP A 30 12.29 -18.92 22.79
CA ASP A 30 10.91 -18.90 23.31
C ASP A 30 10.70 -17.79 24.34
N ASP A 31 11.71 -17.56 25.24
CA ASP A 31 11.66 -16.45 26.19
C ASP A 31 11.65 -15.10 25.48
N VAL A 32 12.53 -14.93 24.47
CA VAL A 32 12.62 -13.68 23.71
C VAL A 32 11.31 -13.43 22.92
N TRP A 33 10.74 -14.49 22.33
CA TRP A 33 9.48 -14.39 21.63
C TRP A 33 8.32 -14.01 22.56
N ALA A 34 8.20 -14.66 23.70
CA ALA A 34 7.16 -14.35 24.67
C ALA A 34 7.24 -12.89 25.17
N GLU A 35 8.46 -12.39 25.44
CA GLU A 35 8.70 -11.00 25.81
C GLU A 35 8.36 -10.05 24.66
N ALA A 36 8.77 -10.37 23.42
CA ALA A 36 8.48 -9.56 22.23
C ALA A 36 6.98 -9.43 21.99
N LYS A 37 6.28 -10.58 22.04
CA LYS A 37 4.82 -10.63 21.83
C LYS A 37 4.07 -9.86 22.91
N LYS A 38 4.48 -9.99 24.18
CA LYS A 38 3.92 -9.21 25.29
C LYS A 38 4.10 -7.71 25.09
N ALA A 39 5.29 -7.28 24.70
CA ALA A 39 5.58 -5.86 24.45
C ALA A 39 4.75 -5.35 23.25
N TYR A 40 4.61 -6.15 22.18
CA TYR A 40 3.75 -5.83 21.04
C TYR A 40 2.29 -5.66 21.46
N ASP A 41 1.72 -6.61 22.22
CA ASP A 41 0.34 -6.57 22.67
C ASP A 41 0.05 -5.39 23.60
N ASN A 42 1.06 -4.90 24.32
CA ASN A 42 0.99 -3.69 25.14
C ASN A 42 1.16 -2.38 24.35
N GLY A 43 1.52 -2.43 23.05
CA GLY A 43 1.84 -1.25 22.26
C GLY A 43 3.23 -0.64 22.56
N GLU A 44 4.09 -1.38 23.23
CA GLU A 44 5.46 -0.98 23.56
C GLU A 44 6.38 -1.21 22.34
N TRP A 45 6.13 -0.43 21.26
CA TRP A 45 6.69 -0.71 19.93
C TRP A 45 8.21 -0.82 19.87
N LEU A 46 8.92 0.06 20.59
CA LEU A 46 10.39 0.05 20.59
C LEU A 46 10.96 -1.19 21.30
N ASP A 47 10.34 -1.59 22.41
CA ASP A 47 10.76 -2.77 23.15
C ASP A 47 10.45 -4.05 22.35
N ALA A 48 9.25 -4.14 21.79
CA ALA A 48 8.86 -5.23 20.90
C ALA A 48 9.82 -5.34 19.70
N GLN A 49 10.10 -4.24 19.02
CA GLN A 49 11.01 -4.19 17.87
C GLN A 49 12.41 -4.70 18.26
N SER A 50 12.96 -4.21 19.38
CA SER A 50 14.29 -4.65 19.85
C SER A 50 14.38 -6.16 20.05
N LYS A 51 13.35 -6.78 20.64
CA LYS A 51 13.29 -8.23 20.87
C LYS A 51 13.09 -9.02 19.58
N LEU A 52 12.24 -8.54 18.68
CA LEU A 52 12.04 -9.16 17.37
C LEU A 52 13.32 -9.11 16.51
N ASP A 53 14.07 -8.01 16.58
CA ASP A 53 15.38 -7.90 15.93
C ASP A 53 16.40 -8.90 16.50
N VAL A 54 16.37 -9.17 17.81
CA VAL A 54 17.18 -10.25 18.41
C VAL A 54 16.82 -11.61 17.82
N ILE A 55 15.53 -11.92 17.64
CA ILE A 55 15.10 -13.19 16.99
C ILE A 55 15.67 -13.27 15.58
N LYS A 56 15.52 -12.24 14.76
CA LYS A 56 16.02 -12.22 13.38
C LYS A 56 17.51 -12.35 13.26
N LEU A 57 18.27 -11.73 14.18
CA LEU A 57 19.74 -11.68 14.10
C LEU A 57 20.41 -12.89 14.75
N GLN A 58 19.88 -13.35 15.89
CA GLN A 58 20.51 -14.41 16.67
C GLN A 58 19.88 -15.78 16.44
N TYR A 59 18.59 -15.82 16.02
CA TYR A 59 17.84 -17.06 15.84
C TYR A 59 17.14 -17.13 14.46
N PRO A 60 17.86 -16.87 13.34
CA PRO A 60 17.24 -16.76 12.01
C PRO A 60 16.61 -18.06 11.49
N ALA A 61 16.96 -19.20 12.07
CA ALA A 61 16.40 -20.52 11.75
C ALA A 61 15.36 -21.00 12.77
N SER A 62 14.94 -20.16 13.72
CA SER A 62 13.91 -20.51 14.68
C SER A 62 12.52 -20.54 14.05
N GLN A 63 11.61 -21.22 14.71
CA GLN A 63 10.18 -21.24 14.33
C GLN A 63 9.52 -19.87 14.41
N TYR A 64 10.11 -18.86 15.03
CA TYR A 64 9.60 -17.50 15.19
C TYR A 64 10.24 -16.49 14.22
N ALA A 65 11.07 -16.93 13.27
CA ALA A 65 11.81 -16.03 12.43
C ALA A 65 10.90 -15.27 11.43
N ASP A 66 9.89 -15.95 10.88
CA ASP A 66 8.87 -15.37 10.00
C ASP A 66 7.85 -14.53 10.77
N ASP A 67 7.42 -15.00 11.97
CA ASP A 67 6.62 -14.19 12.90
C ASP A 67 7.32 -12.87 13.20
N ALA A 68 8.61 -12.92 13.59
CA ALA A 68 9.38 -11.73 13.91
C ALA A 68 9.43 -10.75 12.72
N GLN A 69 9.63 -11.26 11.51
CA GLN A 69 9.60 -10.43 10.31
C GLN A 69 8.22 -9.78 10.07
N PHE A 70 7.14 -10.55 10.28
CA PHE A 70 5.78 -10.05 10.12
C PHE A 70 5.44 -8.99 11.18
N TYR A 71 5.73 -9.27 12.47
CA TYR A 71 5.45 -8.31 13.54
C TYR A 71 6.30 -7.03 13.46
N LEU A 72 7.52 -7.10 12.94
CA LEU A 72 8.30 -5.90 12.62
C LEU A 72 7.62 -5.04 11.53
N ALA A 73 6.98 -5.68 10.56
CA ALA A 73 6.19 -4.96 9.57
C ALA A 73 4.93 -4.33 10.21
N GLU A 74 4.25 -5.06 11.10
CA GLU A 74 3.10 -4.54 11.85
C GLU A 74 3.50 -3.31 12.69
N ILE A 75 4.62 -3.37 13.44
CA ILE A 75 5.09 -2.25 14.26
C ILE A 75 5.35 -1.01 13.39
N THR A 76 6.03 -1.17 12.26
CA THR A 76 6.29 -0.03 11.37
C THR A 76 5.01 0.51 10.74
N PHE A 77 4.03 -0.35 10.49
CA PHE A 77 2.70 0.05 10.00
C PHE A 77 1.94 0.87 11.06
N GLU A 78 1.88 0.40 12.31
CA GLU A 78 1.20 1.08 13.43
C GLU A 78 1.85 2.45 13.75
N ARG A 79 3.14 2.59 13.53
CA ARG A 79 3.87 3.86 13.66
C ARG A 79 3.65 4.80 12.46
N GLY A 80 2.90 4.38 11.43
CA GLY A 80 2.67 5.18 10.22
C GLY A 80 3.86 5.24 9.26
N GLU A 81 4.88 4.43 9.46
CA GLU A 81 6.08 4.32 8.64
C GLU A 81 5.81 3.44 7.41
N TYR A 82 4.80 3.80 6.60
CA TYR A 82 4.23 2.91 5.58
C TYR A 82 5.21 2.46 4.50
N ILE A 83 6.21 3.27 4.13
CA ILE A 83 7.26 2.84 3.18
C ILE A 83 8.09 1.71 3.78
N MET A 84 8.50 1.84 5.05
CA MET A 84 9.27 0.82 5.75
C MET A 84 8.41 -0.42 6.02
N ALA A 85 7.12 -0.23 6.36
CA ALA A 85 6.17 -1.32 6.54
C ALA A 85 6.01 -2.13 5.25
N ALA A 86 5.83 -1.47 4.10
CA ALA A 86 5.73 -2.14 2.79
C ALA A 86 6.99 -2.97 2.49
N PHE A 87 8.17 -2.42 2.77
CA PHE A 87 9.42 -3.16 2.65
C PHE A 87 9.45 -4.39 3.56
N ASN A 88 9.14 -4.23 4.86
CA ASN A 88 9.15 -5.31 5.84
C ASN A 88 8.13 -6.40 5.49
N TYR A 89 6.90 -6.06 5.05
CA TYR A 89 5.92 -7.03 4.57
C TYR A 89 6.42 -7.79 3.33
N SER A 90 7.05 -7.09 2.37
CA SER A 90 7.60 -7.74 1.20
C SER A 90 8.69 -8.76 1.53
N MET A 91 9.46 -8.51 2.61
CA MET A 91 10.49 -9.42 3.12
C MET A 91 9.90 -10.71 3.70
N VAL A 92 8.65 -10.72 4.22
CA VAL A 92 7.98 -11.95 4.66
C VAL A 92 7.91 -12.93 3.50
N ARG A 93 7.37 -12.52 2.32
CA ARG A 93 7.30 -13.38 1.14
C ARG A 93 8.69 -13.77 0.62
N LYS A 94 9.63 -12.82 0.62
CA LYS A 94 10.96 -13.04 0.03
C LYS A 94 11.83 -13.98 0.85
N ALA A 95 11.83 -13.81 2.17
CA ALA A 95 12.67 -14.59 3.08
C ALA A 95 11.99 -15.87 3.58
N TYR A 96 10.66 -15.84 3.71
CA TYR A 96 9.86 -16.92 4.29
C TYR A 96 8.66 -17.27 3.39
N PRO A 97 8.88 -17.80 2.17
CA PRO A 97 7.81 -18.01 1.18
C PRO A 97 6.77 -19.06 1.61
N GLN A 98 7.06 -19.88 2.61
CA GLN A 98 6.15 -20.88 3.18
C GLN A 98 5.43 -20.41 4.45
N SER A 99 5.68 -19.17 4.90
CA SER A 99 5.04 -18.60 6.09
C SER A 99 3.53 -18.43 5.88
N GLU A 100 2.76 -18.69 6.91
CA GLU A 100 1.31 -18.42 6.94
C GLU A 100 0.99 -16.91 6.77
N PHE A 101 1.94 -16.05 7.11
CA PHE A 101 1.79 -14.60 6.99
C PHE A 101 1.96 -14.07 5.56
N VAL A 102 2.45 -14.86 4.59
CA VAL A 102 2.68 -14.41 3.20
C VAL A 102 1.41 -13.79 2.62
N ARG A 103 0.27 -14.44 2.80
CA ARG A 103 -1.03 -13.94 2.33
C ARG A 103 -1.34 -12.54 2.87
N GLN A 104 -1.26 -12.37 4.19
CA GLN A 104 -1.57 -11.10 4.85
C GLN A 104 -0.54 -10.02 4.52
N ALA A 105 0.74 -10.38 4.52
CA ALA A 105 1.84 -9.46 4.21
C ALA A 105 1.74 -8.90 2.77
N MET A 106 1.40 -9.73 1.80
CA MET A 106 1.21 -9.27 0.42
C MET A 106 0.05 -8.27 0.30
N TYR A 107 -1.10 -8.55 0.92
CA TYR A 107 -2.22 -7.62 0.93
C TYR A 107 -1.85 -6.29 1.63
N LYS A 108 -1.22 -6.37 2.81
CA LYS A 108 -0.80 -5.20 3.59
C LYS A 108 0.28 -4.36 2.88
N THR A 109 1.10 -4.97 2.03
CA THR A 109 2.01 -4.20 1.15
C THR A 109 1.23 -3.23 0.26
N GLY A 110 0.13 -3.69 -0.34
CA GLY A 110 -0.78 -2.83 -1.10
C GLY A 110 -1.41 -1.73 -0.24
N VAL A 111 -1.88 -2.08 0.96
CA VAL A 111 -2.44 -1.12 1.93
C VAL A 111 -1.44 -0.03 2.29
N CYS A 112 -0.16 -0.38 2.49
CA CYS A 112 0.87 0.60 2.82
C CYS A 112 1.04 1.66 1.72
N TYR A 113 1.16 1.23 0.45
CA TYR A 113 1.29 2.17 -0.66
C TYR A 113 0.01 2.97 -0.91
N ASP A 114 -1.18 2.36 -0.71
CA ASP A 114 -2.47 3.06 -0.79
C ASP A 114 -2.57 4.20 0.25
N LYS A 115 -2.15 3.93 1.49
CA LYS A 115 -2.11 4.91 2.59
C LYS A 115 -1.30 6.17 2.29
N ILE A 116 -0.24 6.05 1.50
CA ILE A 116 0.64 7.16 1.11
C ILE A 116 0.43 7.64 -0.33
N SER A 117 -0.59 7.11 -1.01
CA SER A 117 -1.00 7.60 -2.32
C SER A 117 -1.58 9.00 -2.21
N LEU A 118 -1.08 9.90 -3.04
CA LEU A 118 -1.46 11.31 -3.03
C LEU A 118 -2.71 11.57 -3.91
N PRO A 119 -3.39 12.72 -3.78
CA PRO A 119 -4.44 13.15 -4.69
C PRO A 119 -3.98 13.19 -6.15
N ALA A 120 -4.93 13.19 -7.09
CA ALA A 120 -4.69 13.05 -8.53
C ALA A 120 -3.77 14.13 -9.14
N ASP A 121 -3.76 15.33 -8.59
CA ASP A 121 -2.92 16.46 -9.01
C ASP A 121 -1.46 16.36 -8.57
N ARG A 122 -1.13 15.35 -7.77
CA ARG A 122 0.20 15.11 -7.20
C ARG A 122 0.90 13.93 -7.86
N ASP A 123 2.06 13.55 -7.31
CA ASP A 123 2.79 12.37 -7.77
C ASP A 123 1.99 11.08 -7.54
N GLN A 124 2.01 10.18 -8.54
CA GLN A 124 1.22 8.95 -8.55
C GLN A 124 2.09 7.67 -8.48
N GLU A 125 3.34 7.76 -8.08
CA GLU A 125 4.22 6.60 -7.98
C GLU A 125 3.69 5.58 -6.97
N ASN A 126 3.28 6.05 -5.78
CA ASN A 126 2.72 5.17 -4.75
C ASN A 126 1.36 4.58 -5.16
N THR A 127 0.54 5.33 -5.89
CA THR A 127 -0.71 4.81 -6.47
C THR A 127 -0.44 3.62 -7.39
N ARG A 128 0.56 3.71 -8.28
CA ARG A 128 0.94 2.60 -9.16
C ARG A 128 1.52 1.41 -8.38
N LYS A 129 2.35 1.67 -7.36
CA LYS A 129 2.88 0.61 -6.46
C LYS A 129 1.77 -0.12 -5.72
N ALA A 130 0.75 0.61 -5.24
CA ALA A 130 -0.41 0.02 -4.58
C ALA A 130 -1.20 -0.89 -5.54
N ILE A 131 -1.50 -0.42 -6.75
CA ILE A 131 -2.17 -1.22 -7.78
C ILE A 131 -1.38 -2.50 -8.06
N GLN A 132 -0.06 -2.39 -8.26
CA GLN A 132 0.79 -3.55 -8.52
C GLN A 132 0.76 -4.55 -7.37
N ALA A 133 0.92 -4.09 -6.11
CA ALA A 133 0.92 -4.95 -4.94
C ALA A 133 -0.43 -5.68 -4.75
N TYR A 134 -1.56 -4.99 -4.93
CA TYR A 134 -2.88 -5.61 -4.90
C TYR A 134 -3.09 -6.60 -6.05
N SER A 135 -2.58 -6.30 -7.26
CA SER A 135 -2.67 -7.19 -8.41
C SER A 135 -1.82 -8.46 -8.22
N ASP A 136 -0.62 -8.32 -7.65
CA ASP A 136 0.23 -9.45 -7.28
C ASP A 136 -0.46 -10.35 -6.25
N PHE A 137 -1.11 -9.74 -5.24
CA PHE A 137 -1.90 -10.47 -4.26
C PHE A 137 -3.03 -11.25 -4.94
N GLN A 138 -3.84 -10.61 -5.79
CA GLN A 138 -4.95 -11.25 -6.49
C GLN A 138 -4.49 -12.43 -7.36
N SER A 139 -3.36 -12.29 -8.04
CA SER A 139 -2.82 -13.34 -8.92
C SER A 139 -2.39 -14.59 -8.15
N MET A 140 -1.93 -14.42 -6.90
CA MET A 140 -1.46 -15.52 -6.06
C MET A 140 -2.58 -16.15 -5.23
N PHE A 141 -3.57 -15.37 -4.80
CA PHE A 141 -4.65 -15.78 -3.90
C PHE A 141 -6.02 -15.63 -4.57
N LEU A 142 -6.21 -16.33 -5.69
CA LEU A 142 -7.46 -16.38 -6.42
C LEU A 142 -8.60 -16.92 -5.52
N GLY A 143 -9.71 -16.19 -5.47
CA GLY A 143 -10.87 -16.59 -4.66
C GLY A 143 -10.79 -16.23 -3.17
N ASP A 144 -9.73 -15.57 -2.73
CA ASP A 144 -9.62 -15.07 -1.36
C ASP A 144 -10.61 -13.93 -1.09
N SER A 145 -11.11 -13.84 0.14
CA SER A 145 -12.02 -12.75 0.55
C SER A 145 -11.40 -11.36 0.40
N LEU A 146 -10.09 -11.22 0.67
CA LEU A 146 -9.35 -9.98 0.46
C LEU A 146 -9.14 -9.64 -1.02
N ALA A 147 -9.27 -10.60 -1.95
CA ALA A 147 -9.18 -10.34 -3.37
C ALA A 147 -10.32 -9.44 -3.88
N LEU A 148 -11.52 -9.56 -3.31
CA LEU A 148 -12.64 -8.65 -3.61
C LEU A 148 -12.36 -7.22 -3.12
N GLU A 149 -11.78 -7.09 -1.94
CA GLU A 149 -11.38 -5.78 -1.42
C GLU A 149 -10.24 -5.18 -2.26
N ALA A 150 -9.23 -5.98 -2.62
CA ALA A 150 -8.16 -5.56 -3.52
C ALA A 150 -8.70 -5.08 -4.87
N THR A 151 -9.73 -5.76 -5.43
CA THR A 151 -10.40 -5.33 -6.67
C THR A 151 -11.00 -3.93 -6.53
N ARG A 152 -11.69 -3.66 -5.42
CA ARG A 152 -12.25 -2.33 -5.16
C ARG A 152 -11.16 -1.27 -5.04
N ARG A 153 -10.10 -1.57 -4.26
CA ARG A 153 -8.96 -0.66 -4.09
C ARG A 153 -8.26 -0.35 -5.41
N ILE A 154 -8.03 -1.38 -6.24
CA ILE A 154 -7.46 -1.19 -7.58
C ILE A 154 -8.33 -0.26 -8.42
N ARG A 155 -9.66 -0.44 -8.42
CA ARG A 155 -10.58 0.44 -9.16
C ARG A 155 -10.48 1.88 -8.70
N ASP A 156 -10.53 2.13 -7.39
CA ASP A 156 -10.43 3.48 -6.81
C ASP A 156 -9.09 4.16 -7.17
N LEU A 157 -8.01 3.39 -7.16
CA LEU A 157 -6.68 3.87 -7.53
C LEU A 157 -6.55 4.13 -9.04
N ARG A 158 -7.18 3.29 -9.88
CA ARG A 158 -7.24 3.51 -11.34
C ARG A 158 -8.10 4.73 -11.68
N ASP A 159 -9.21 4.93 -10.98
CA ASP A 159 -10.00 6.17 -11.09
C ASP A 159 -9.16 7.42 -10.78
N ARG A 160 -8.28 7.36 -9.80
CA ARG A 160 -7.35 8.46 -9.46
C ARG A 160 -6.32 8.72 -10.56
N LEU A 161 -5.79 7.67 -11.21
CA LEU A 161 -4.89 7.82 -12.35
C LEU A 161 -5.60 8.40 -13.59
N ALA A 162 -6.84 7.98 -13.82
CA ALA A 162 -7.69 8.55 -14.87
C ALA A 162 -8.02 10.02 -14.56
N GLU A 163 -8.35 10.35 -13.30
CA GLU A 163 -8.59 11.71 -12.84
C GLU A 163 -7.38 12.62 -13.10
N ARG A 164 -6.15 12.14 -12.87
CA ARG A 164 -4.94 12.87 -13.20
C ARG A 164 -4.91 13.28 -14.68
N ASN A 165 -5.19 12.33 -15.59
CA ASN A 165 -5.22 12.62 -17.02
C ASN A 165 -6.34 13.60 -17.35
N TRP A 166 -7.50 13.47 -16.70
CA TRP A 166 -8.59 14.40 -16.84
C TRP A 166 -8.21 15.84 -16.46
N LEU A 167 -7.61 16.04 -15.28
CA LEU A 167 -7.15 17.35 -14.82
C LEU A 167 -6.12 17.99 -15.78
N ILE A 168 -5.23 17.19 -16.34
CA ILE A 168 -4.27 17.67 -17.35
C ILE A 168 -4.98 18.04 -18.66
N ALA A 169 -5.91 17.20 -19.11
CA ALA A 169 -6.71 17.50 -20.32
C ALA A 169 -7.51 18.79 -20.13
N GLU A 170 -8.19 18.97 -19.01
CA GLU A 170 -8.94 20.17 -18.65
C GLU A 170 -8.06 21.42 -18.64
N HIS A 171 -6.85 21.34 -18.07
CA HIS A 171 -5.88 22.45 -18.13
C HIS A 171 -5.54 22.84 -19.57
N TYR A 172 -5.28 21.85 -20.45
CA TYR A 172 -4.98 22.13 -21.86
C TYR A 172 -6.18 22.64 -22.63
N LEU A 173 -7.39 22.23 -22.29
CA LEU A 173 -8.62 22.80 -22.88
C LEU A 173 -8.78 24.26 -22.49
N ASN A 174 -8.57 24.60 -21.23
CA ASN A 174 -8.64 25.97 -20.71
C ASN A 174 -7.60 26.90 -21.37
N THR A 175 -6.44 26.35 -21.71
CA THR A 175 -5.37 27.06 -22.44
C THR A 175 -5.48 26.94 -23.95
N GLN A 176 -6.56 26.32 -24.46
CA GLN A 176 -6.88 26.12 -25.88
C GLN A 176 -5.86 25.26 -26.66
N VAL A 177 -5.04 24.48 -25.98
CA VAL A 177 -4.07 23.54 -26.58
C VAL A 177 -4.76 22.19 -26.82
N ARG A 178 -5.78 22.15 -27.69
CA ARG A 178 -6.62 20.96 -27.92
C ARG A 178 -5.84 19.70 -28.26
N ARG A 179 -4.71 19.82 -29.00
CA ARG A 179 -3.89 18.66 -29.38
C ARG A 179 -3.31 17.96 -28.13
N ALA A 180 -2.85 18.72 -27.14
CA ALA A 180 -2.34 18.17 -25.90
C ALA A 180 -3.47 17.54 -25.03
N ALA A 181 -4.64 18.21 -24.99
CA ALA A 181 -5.81 17.64 -24.32
C ALA A 181 -6.19 16.27 -24.88
N LEU A 182 -6.21 16.12 -26.21
CA LEU A 182 -6.55 14.84 -26.86
C LEU A 182 -5.64 13.70 -26.42
N ILE A 183 -4.32 13.93 -26.20
CA ILE A 183 -3.39 12.91 -25.73
C ILE A 183 -3.83 12.34 -24.37
N HIS A 184 -4.23 13.21 -23.43
CA HIS A 184 -4.65 12.79 -22.11
C HIS A 184 -6.05 12.18 -22.09
N LEU A 185 -6.96 12.63 -22.97
CA LEU A 185 -8.26 11.99 -23.15
C LEU A 185 -8.09 10.58 -23.75
N ASP A 186 -7.18 10.41 -24.70
CA ASP A 186 -6.84 9.10 -25.26
C ASP A 186 -6.25 8.17 -24.19
N ALA A 187 -5.36 8.68 -23.36
CA ALA A 187 -4.83 7.90 -22.24
C ALA A 187 -5.93 7.39 -21.28
N ILE A 188 -6.98 8.19 -21.02
CA ILE A 188 -8.12 7.71 -20.22
C ILE A 188 -8.86 6.58 -20.94
N ILE A 189 -9.14 6.74 -22.23
CA ILE A 189 -9.92 5.79 -23.02
C ILE A 189 -9.19 4.46 -23.17
N ASP A 190 -7.87 4.51 -23.39
CA ASP A 190 -7.06 3.34 -23.69
C ASP A 190 -6.60 2.61 -22.44
N GLU A 191 -6.15 3.33 -21.39
CA GLU A 191 -5.55 2.75 -20.21
C GLU A 191 -6.55 2.52 -19.06
N PHE A 192 -7.64 3.31 -19.01
CA PHE A 192 -8.60 3.30 -17.90
C PHE A 192 -10.06 3.15 -18.37
N PRO A 193 -10.39 2.16 -19.23
CA PRO A 193 -11.74 1.98 -19.74
C PRO A 193 -12.75 1.53 -18.68
N ASP A 194 -12.29 1.17 -17.50
CA ASP A 194 -13.08 0.78 -16.33
C ASP A 194 -13.32 1.93 -15.34
N SER A 195 -12.77 3.13 -15.62
CA SER A 195 -12.87 4.27 -14.73
C SER A 195 -14.16 5.08 -14.95
N LYS A 196 -14.58 5.80 -13.89
CA LYS A 196 -15.68 6.77 -13.97
C LYS A 196 -15.40 7.93 -14.95
N TRP A 197 -14.15 8.12 -15.36
CA TRP A 197 -13.71 9.19 -16.26
C TRP A 197 -13.80 8.81 -17.74
N LEU A 198 -14.11 7.54 -18.06
CA LEU A 198 -14.22 7.08 -19.45
C LEU A 198 -15.27 7.86 -20.25
N GLU A 199 -16.51 7.92 -19.75
CA GLU A 199 -17.61 8.58 -20.46
C GLU A 199 -17.37 10.09 -20.63
N PRO A 200 -16.97 10.86 -19.60
CA PRO A 200 -16.57 12.25 -19.75
C PRO A 200 -15.45 12.46 -20.77
N ALA A 201 -14.43 11.60 -20.78
CA ALA A 201 -13.31 11.70 -21.70
C ALA A 201 -13.73 11.49 -23.16
N ILE A 202 -14.57 10.48 -23.43
CA ILE A 202 -15.09 10.23 -24.78
C ILE A 202 -15.93 11.40 -25.25
N LEU A 203 -16.84 11.92 -24.43
CA LEU A 203 -17.72 13.05 -24.81
C LEU A 203 -16.89 14.30 -25.12
N THR A 204 -15.95 14.66 -24.26
CA THR A 204 -15.08 15.82 -24.50
C THR A 204 -14.25 15.64 -25.77
N LYS A 205 -13.73 14.44 -26.04
CA LYS A 205 -13.02 14.16 -27.29
C LYS A 205 -13.95 14.26 -28.51
N LEU A 206 -15.17 13.76 -28.42
CA LEU A 206 -16.15 13.89 -29.49
C LEU A 206 -16.47 15.35 -29.85
N GLU A 207 -16.64 16.21 -28.84
CA GLU A 207 -16.84 17.63 -29.02
C GLU A 207 -15.65 18.29 -29.76
N ILE A 208 -14.43 17.93 -29.39
CA ILE A 208 -13.21 18.44 -30.04
C ILE A 208 -13.17 17.98 -31.51
N LEU A 209 -13.41 16.69 -31.77
CA LEU A 209 -13.40 16.13 -33.12
C LEU A 209 -14.48 16.76 -34.01
N TYR A 210 -15.69 16.96 -33.46
CA TYR A 210 -16.77 17.63 -34.16
C TYR A 210 -16.42 19.07 -34.57
N VAL A 211 -15.87 19.86 -33.64
CA VAL A 211 -15.43 21.24 -33.94
C VAL A 211 -14.26 21.29 -34.93
N GLN A 212 -13.46 20.23 -35.03
CA GLN A 212 -12.38 20.10 -36.00
C GLN A 212 -12.80 19.49 -37.32
N GLU A 213 -14.13 19.23 -37.53
CA GLU A 213 -14.69 18.58 -38.72
C GLU A 213 -14.06 17.19 -39.02
N ARG A 214 -13.50 16.52 -38.00
CA ARG A 214 -12.91 15.18 -38.08
C ARG A 214 -14.02 14.11 -37.97
N ASN A 215 -14.91 14.11 -38.95
CA ASN A 215 -16.18 13.35 -38.91
C ASN A 215 -15.95 11.82 -38.83
N ASP A 216 -14.94 11.27 -39.54
CA ASP A 216 -14.67 9.84 -39.55
C ASP A 216 -14.11 9.39 -38.21
N ASP A 217 -13.23 10.18 -37.58
CA ASP A 217 -12.72 9.91 -36.24
C ASP A 217 -13.84 9.98 -35.19
N ALA A 218 -14.77 10.94 -35.34
CA ALA A 218 -15.92 11.06 -34.45
C ALA A 218 -16.83 9.82 -34.56
N ARG A 219 -17.13 9.33 -35.77
CA ARG A 219 -17.92 8.10 -35.97
C ARG A 219 -17.22 6.87 -35.34
N ALA A 220 -15.91 6.74 -35.53
CA ALA A 220 -15.12 5.66 -34.94
C ALA A 220 -15.15 5.71 -33.40
N LEU A 221 -15.09 6.93 -32.82
CA LEU A 221 -15.16 7.12 -31.37
C LEU A 221 -16.56 6.81 -30.81
N ILE A 222 -17.64 7.15 -31.54
CA ILE A 222 -19.02 6.77 -31.18
C ILE A 222 -19.18 5.25 -31.15
N ALA A 223 -18.62 4.53 -32.12
CA ALA A 223 -18.61 3.07 -32.10
C ALA A 223 -17.84 2.52 -30.88
N THR A 224 -16.72 3.16 -30.52
CA THR A 224 -15.92 2.83 -29.31
C THR A 224 -16.73 3.10 -28.04
N TYR A 225 -17.42 4.22 -27.94
CA TYR A 225 -18.32 4.54 -26.82
C TYR A 225 -19.36 3.44 -26.59
N ARG A 226 -20.09 3.05 -27.65
CA ARG A 226 -21.12 2.00 -27.58
C ARG A 226 -20.57 0.63 -27.15
N ARG A 227 -19.32 0.36 -27.45
CA ARG A 227 -18.62 -0.88 -27.05
C ARG A 227 -18.15 -0.86 -25.60
N LEU A 228 -17.57 0.25 -25.15
CA LEU A 228 -16.87 0.33 -23.86
C LEU A 228 -17.77 0.76 -22.71
N VAL A 229 -18.67 1.74 -22.91
CA VAL A 229 -19.52 2.27 -21.84
C VAL A 229 -20.71 1.34 -21.64
N LYS A 230 -20.69 0.59 -20.55
CA LYS A 230 -21.70 -0.45 -20.26
C LYS A 230 -22.98 0.10 -19.66
N ASP A 231 -22.88 1.17 -18.88
CA ASP A 231 -23.99 1.85 -18.22
C ASP A 231 -23.93 3.36 -18.54
N PRO A 232 -24.34 3.75 -19.76
CA PRO A 232 -24.17 5.11 -20.25
C PRO A 232 -25.13 6.07 -19.54
N GLN A 233 -24.57 7.11 -18.93
CA GLN A 233 -25.33 8.18 -18.27
C GLN A 233 -25.64 9.34 -19.23
N ARG A 234 -24.87 9.48 -20.31
CA ARG A 234 -24.93 10.60 -21.24
C ARG A 234 -25.07 10.16 -22.71
N SER A 235 -25.73 9.05 -22.97
CA SER A 235 -25.95 8.54 -24.34
C SER A 235 -26.68 9.55 -25.26
N ALA A 236 -27.59 10.33 -24.68
CA ALA A 236 -28.31 11.36 -25.43
C ALA A 236 -27.39 12.45 -26.02
N ASP A 237 -26.28 12.77 -25.33
CA ASP A 237 -25.30 13.74 -25.81
C ASP A 237 -24.51 13.18 -26.99
N VAL A 238 -24.17 11.90 -26.96
CA VAL A 238 -23.50 11.18 -28.05
C VAL A 238 -24.40 11.13 -29.27
N ASP A 239 -25.69 10.76 -29.12
CA ASP A 239 -26.67 10.69 -30.19
C ASP A 239 -26.94 12.09 -30.79
N ALA A 240 -26.85 13.15 -29.96
CA ALA A 240 -27.01 14.52 -30.46
C ALA A 240 -25.83 14.94 -31.34
N ILE A 241 -24.62 14.55 -31.01
CA ILE A 241 -23.43 14.80 -31.85
C ILE A 241 -23.54 13.98 -33.14
N GLU A 242 -23.87 12.68 -33.03
CA GLU A 242 -23.97 11.78 -34.19
C GLU A 242 -24.96 12.30 -35.24
N ARG A 243 -26.15 12.81 -34.84
CA ARG A 243 -27.15 13.40 -35.76
C ARG A 243 -26.67 14.65 -36.48
N ARG A 244 -25.62 15.31 -35.97
CA ARG A 244 -25.05 16.53 -36.57
C ARG A 244 -23.88 16.25 -37.51
N LEU A 245 -23.35 15.00 -37.47
CA LEU A 245 -22.28 14.60 -38.37
C LEU A 245 -22.83 14.45 -39.78
N PRO A 246 -22.16 15.04 -40.82
CA PRO A 246 -22.57 14.97 -42.21
C PRO A 246 -22.59 13.54 -42.79
#